data_e0cfdd60885e511191ab03833602c8d2
#
_entry.id   e0cfdd60885e511191ab03833602c8d2
#
_cell.length_a   1.000
_cell.length_b   1.000
_cell.length_c   1.000
_cell.angle_alpha   90.00
_cell.angle_beta   90.00
_cell.angle_gamma   90.00
#
_symmetry.space_group_name_H-M   'P 1'
#
loop_
_entity.id
_entity.type
_entity.pdbx_description
1 polymer ?
#
loop_
_entity_poly.entity_id
_entity_poly.type
_entity_poly.pdbx_seq_one_letter_code
_entity_poly.pdbx_strand_id
1 'polypeptide(L)'
;LVLGYLSKRSGTQIIPSEIAKFTRTSTVRITTILNNLESKQLVTREMSKTDRRKILVAITDKGETAAEAVRAEACDYLARIFKEMGEERTESFIENFNLFLEIGIRFSQEDKEKAGEKDA
;
A
#
# COMPACT_ATOMS: atom_id res chain seq x y z
N LEU A 1 -3.87 1.78 5.14
CA LEU A 1 -2.74 1.78 4.20
C LEU A 1 -1.83 0.55 4.38
N VAL A 2 -1.36 0.29 5.62
CA VAL A 2 -0.47 -0.86 5.92
C VAL A 2 -1.17 -2.20 5.65
N LEU A 3 -2.40 -2.38 6.15
CA LEU A 3 -3.17 -3.61 5.87
C LEU A 3 -3.44 -3.79 4.37
N GLY A 4 -3.74 -2.73 3.65
CA GLY A 4 -3.94 -2.79 2.20
C GLY A 4 -2.67 -3.23 1.46
N TYR A 5 -1.51 -2.75 1.88
CA TYR A 5 -0.23 -3.18 1.34
C TYR A 5 0.03 -4.67 1.58
N LEU A 6 -0.22 -5.13 2.80
CA LEU A 6 -0.04 -6.53 3.18
C LEU A 6 -1.06 -7.45 2.48
N SER A 7 -2.30 -7.01 2.35
CA SER A 7 -3.36 -7.77 1.67
C SER A 7 -3.03 -8.07 0.21
N LYS A 8 -2.50 -7.08 -0.52
CA LYS A 8 -2.06 -7.26 -1.91
C LYS A 8 -0.88 -8.22 -2.06
N ARG A 9 -0.15 -8.47 -0.98
CA ARG A 9 1.03 -9.34 -0.93
C ARG A 9 0.82 -10.55 -0.02
N SER A 10 -0.42 -10.96 0.14
CA SER A 10 -0.80 -12.16 0.90
C SER A 10 -0.02 -13.38 0.39
N GLY A 11 0.49 -14.18 1.32
CA GLY A 11 1.34 -15.32 1.01
C GLY A 11 2.83 -14.98 0.82
N THR A 12 3.20 -13.70 0.82
CA THR A 12 4.59 -13.25 0.74
C THR A 12 5.05 -12.77 2.11
N GLN A 13 6.28 -13.12 2.48
CA GLN A 13 6.90 -12.65 3.72
C GLN A 13 7.48 -11.25 3.50
N ILE A 14 7.10 -10.31 4.34
CA ILE A 14 7.44 -8.90 4.21
C ILE A 14 8.13 -8.43 5.49
N ILE A 15 9.20 -7.65 5.35
CA ILE A 15 9.90 -7.04 6.48
C ILE A 15 9.39 -5.61 6.74
N PRO A 16 9.42 -5.11 8.00
CA PRO A 16 8.92 -3.77 8.33
C PRO A 16 9.56 -2.64 7.53
N SER A 17 10.83 -2.75 7.17
CA SER A 17 11.52 -1.74 6.37
C SER A 17 10.92 -1.56 4.96
N GLU A 18 10.42 -2.62 4.35
CA GLU A 18 9.71 -2.55 3.05
C GLU A 18 8.40 -1.78 3.18
N ILE A 19 7.67 -2.00 4.27
CA ILE A 19 6.43 -1.28 4.56
C ILE A 19 6.72 0.21 4.77
N ALA A 20 7.76 0.52 5.55
CA ALA A 20 8.19 1.89 5.81
C ALA A 20 8.56 2.62 4.52
N LYS A 21 9.30 1.96 3.64
CA LYS A 21 9.69 2.50 2.34
C LYS A 21 8.49 2.77 1.45
N PHE A 22 7.55 1.84 1.35
CA PHE A 22 6.34 1.98 0.54
C PHE A 22 5.45 3.12 1.05
N THR A 23 5.25 3.20 2.36
CA THR A 23 4.38 4.21 2.99
C THR A 23 5.07 5.55 3.19
N ARG A 24 6.35 5.66 2.88
CA ARG A 24 7.20 6.84 3.15
C ARG A 24 7.13 7.29 4.61
N THR A 25 7.19 6.34 5.49
CA THR A 25 7.05 6.51 6.93
C THR A 25 8.31 5.97 7.62
N SER A 26 8.62 6.47 8.80
CA SER A 26 9.76 5.98 9.60
C SER A 26 9.53 4.53 10.08
N THR A 27 10.61 3.79 10.26
CA THR A 27 10.57 2.42 10.80
C THR A 27 9.95 2.39 12.21
N VAL A 28 10.23 3.41 13.02
CA VAL A 28 9.66 3.55 14.38
C VAL A 28 8.14 3.64 14.32
N ARG A 29 7.60 4.45 13.42
CA ARG A 29 6.16 4.59 13.26
C ARG A 29 5.52 3.29 12.74
N ILE A 30 6.17 2.60 11.81
CA ILE A 30 5.71 1.29 11.33
C ILE A 30 5.68 0.27 12.46
N THR A 31 6.69 0.24 13.34
CA THR A 31 6.71 -0.64 14.51
C THR A 31 5.51 -0.38 15.40
N THR A 32 5.19 0.88 15.67
CA THR A 32 4.01 1.27 16.47
C THR A 32 2.70 0.81 15.81
N ILE A 33 2.58 1.00 14.50
CA ILE A 33 1.41 0.55 13.73
C ILE A 33 1.28 -0.97 13.77
N LEU A 34 2.38 -1.70 13.57
CA LEU A 34 2.40 -3.16 13.62
C LEU A 34 2.06 -3.70 15.00
N ASN A 35 2.54 -3.06 16.07
CA ASN A 35 2.15 -3.41 17.44
C ASN A 35 0.63 -3.32 17.64
N ASN A 36 0.03 -2.26 17.14
CA ASN A 36 -1.42 -2.06 17.20
C ASN A 36 -2.18 -3.12 16.40
N LEU A 37 -1.74 -3.38 15.16
CA LEU A 37 -2.37 -4.37 14.29
C LEU A 37 -2.23 -5.79 14.84
N GLU A 38 -1.09 -6.13 15.41
CA GLU A 38 -0.86 -7.44 16.04
C GLU A 38 -1.74 -7.62 17.29
N SER A 39 -1.89 -6.58 18.11
CA SER A 39 -2.78 -6.62 19.28
C SER A 39 -4.24 -6.87 18.90
N LYS A 40 -4.65 -6.43 17.71
CA LYS A 40 -5.97 -6.68 17.14
C LYS A 40 -6.07 -7.98 16.35
N GLN A 41 -4.99 -8.77 16.31
CA GLN A 41 -4.88 -10.02 15.56
C GLN A 41 -5.07 -9.88 14.06
N LEU A 42 -4.74 -8.71 13.51
CA LEU A 42 -4.84 -8.42 12.08
C LEU A 42 -3.57 -8.80 11.31
N VAL A 43 -2.44 -8.83 12.00
CA VAL A 43 -1.14 -9.27 11.47
C VAL A 43 -0.43 -10.19 12.47
N THR A 44 0.51 -10.98 11.96
CA THR A 44 1.47 -11.75 12.76
C THR A 44 2.87 -11.27 12.45
N ARG A 45 3.76 -11.40 13.45
CA ARG A 45 5.19 -11.14 13.28
C ARG A 45 5.96 -12.35 13.76
N GLU A 46 6.86 -12.83 12.93
CA GLU A 46 7.72 -13.97 13.24
C GLU A 46 9.17 -13.65 12.92
N MET A 47 10.08 -14.20 13.71
CA MET A 47 11.50 -14.11 13.42
C MET A 47 11.81 -14.99 12.19
N SER A 48 12.59 -14.47 11.25
CA SER A 48 13.04 -15.25 10.10
C SER A 48 13.89 -16.45 10.55
N LYS A 49 13.62 -17.63 9.99
CA LYS A 49 14.39 -18.85 10.25
C LYS A 49 15.78 -18.80 9.63
N THR A 50 15.95 -18.04 8.55
CA THR A 50 17.21 -17.90 7.82
C THR A 50 18.08 -16.76 8.31
N ASP A 51 17.49 -15.68 8.82
CA ASP A 51 18.18 -14.54 9.40
C ASP A 51 17.41 -14.00 10.62
N ARG A 52 17.88 -14.34 11.81
CA ARG A 52 17.24 -13.96 13.08
C ARG A 52 17.16 -12.46 13.33
N ARG A 53 17.87 -11.64 12.53
CA ARG A 53 17.79 -10.17 12.62
C ARG A 53 16.58 -9.61 11.88
N LYS A 54 15.91 -10.43 11.06
CA LYS A 54 14.74 -10.03 10.27
C LYS A 54 13.46 -10.52 10.93
N ILE A 55 12.50 -9.61 11.04
CA ILE A 55 11.12 -9.90 11.45
C ILE A 55 10.28 -9.99 10.18
N LEU A 56 9.50 -11.06 10.08
CA LEU A 56 8.59 -11.28 8.96
C LEU A 56 7.18 -10.93 9.39
N VAL A 57 6.51 -10.11 8.58
CA VAL A 57 5.14 -9.66 8.82
C VAL A 57 4.21 -10.35 7.83
N ALA A 58 3.12 -10.90 8.31
CA ALA A 58 2.07 -11.48 7.48
C ALA A 58 0.69 -11.00 7.95
N ILE A 59 -0.22 -10.82 6.99
CA ILE A 59 -1.62 -10.53 7.30
C ILE A 59 -2.35 -11.81 7.71
N THR A 60 -3.24 -11.71 8.69
CA THR A 60 -4.12 -12.81 9.10
C THR A 60 -5.41 -12.81 8.27
N ASP A 61 -6.20 -13.88 8.34
CA ASP A 61 -7.52 -13.93 7.71
C ASP A 61 -8.43 -12.81 8.23
N LYS A 62 -8.37 -12.53 9.53
CA LYS A 62 -9.07 -11.39 10.13
C LYS A 62 -8.57 -10.05 9.57
N GLY A 63 -7.28 -9.92 9.35
CA GLY A 63 -6.68 -8.74 8.73
C GLY A 63 -7.14 -8.54 7.27
N GLU A 64 -7.23 -9.62 6.50
CA GLU A 64 -7.74 -9.57 5.12
C GLU A 64 -9.22 -9.15 5.07
N THR A 65 -10.03 -9.67 5.97
CA THR A 65 -11.44 -9.29 6.10
C THR A 65 -11.57 -7.80 6.44
N ALA A 66 -10.75 -7.30 7.36
CA ALA A 66 -10.72 -5.88 7.71
C ALA A 66 -10.28 -5.00 6.54
N ALA A 67 -9.25 -5.41 5.80
CA ALA A 67 -8.77 -4.69 4.61
C ALA A 67 -9.82 -4.64 3.50
N GLU A 68 -10.52 -5.75 3.28
CA GLU A 68 -11.61 -5.83 2.31
C GLU A 68 -12.80 -4.95 2.68
N ALA A 69 -13.17 -4.90 3.95
CA ALA A 69 -14.25 -4.03 4.44
C ALA A 69 -13.94 -2.54 4.16
N VAL A 70 -12.73 -2.10 4.42
CA VAL A 70 -12.28 -0.73 4.13
C VAL A 70 -12.30 -0.44 2.63
N ARG A 71 -11.84 -1.40 1.83
CA ARG A 71 -11.84 -1.28 0.36
C ARG A 71 -13.26 -1.19 -0.18
N ALA A 72 -14.17 -2.04 0.28
CA ALA A 72 -15.57 -2.04 -0.13
C ALA A 72 -16.25 -0.71 0.20
N GLU A 73 -16.04 -0.18 1.40
CA GLU A 73 -16.55 1.12 1.82
C GLU A 73 -16.05 2.27 0.92
N ALA A 74 -14.76 2.28 0.61
CA ALA A 74 -14.16 3.26 -0.29
C ALA A 74 -14.73 3.15 -1.71
N CYS A 75 -14.90 1.94 -2.23
CA CYS A 75 -15.51 1.71 -3.54
C CYS A 75 -16.97 2.17 -3.58
N ASP A 76 -17.76 1.89 -2.56
CA ASP A 76 -19.15 2.33 -2.47
C ASP A 76 -19.24 3.87 -2.45
N TYR A 77 -18.37 4.51 -1.72
CA TYR A 77 -18.31 5.98 -1.67
C TYR A 77 -17.97 6.58 -3.03
N LEU A 78 -16.96 6.04 -3.72
CA LEU A 78 -16.59 6.48 -5.08
C LEU A 78 -17.72 6.23 -6.07
N ALA A 79 -18.38 5.06 -5.99
CA ALA A 79 -19.52 4.74 -6.84
C ALA A 79 -20.66 5.74 -6.71
N ARG A 80 -20.92 6.24 -5.50
CA ARG A 80 -21.93 7.29 -5.26
C ARG A 80 -21.57 8.59 -5.96
N ILE A 81 -20.29 9.01 -5.89
CA ILE A 81 -19.79 10.21 -6.56
C ILE A 81 -19.94 10.05 -8.09
N PHE A 82 -19.47 8.95 -8.63
CA PHE A 82 -19.52 8.68 -10.06
C PHE A 82 -20.94 8.61 -10.61
N LYS A 83 -21.86 8.07 -9.83
CA LYS A 83 -23.28 8.03 -10.20
C LYS A 83 -23.87 9.44 -10.36
N GLU A 84 -23.53 10.37 -9.47
CA GLU A 84 -23.98 11.77 -9.57
C GLU A 84 -23.29 12.53 -10.70
N MET A 85 -22.03 12.22 -11.00
CA MET A 85 -21.30 12.79 -12.13
C MET A 85 -21.90 12.39 -13.47
N GLY A 86 -22.47 11.20 -13.57
CA GLY A 86 -22.96 10.58 -14.80
C GLY A 86 -21.86 9.83 -15.55
N GLU A 87 -22.27 8.95 -16.44
CA GLU A 87 -21.39 8.01 -17.14
C GLU A 87 -20.32 8.72 -17.97
N GLU A 88 -20.71 9.69 -18.81
CA GLU A 88 -19.82 10.40 -19.71
C GLU A 88 -18.72 11.17 -18.97
N ARG A 89 -19.08 11.92 -17.92
CA ARG A 89 -18.12 12.69 -17.13
C ARG A 89 -17.21 11.76 -16.32
N THR A 90 -17.74 10.67 -15.81
CA THR A 90 -16.96 9.67 -15.06
C THR A 90 -15.91 9.02 -15.95
N GLU A 91 -16.27 8.59 -17.17
CA GLU A 91 -15.32 8.03 -18.15
C GLU A 91 -14.22 9.04 -18.49
N SER A 92 -14.59 10.28 -18.76
CA SER A 92 -13.63 11.36 -19.06
C SER A 92 -12.69 11.63 -17.88
N PHE A 93 -13.22 11.64 -16.66
CA PHE A 93 -12.41 11.79 -15.45
C PHE A 93 -11.41 10.64 -15.29
N ILE A 94 -11.84 9.40 -15.48
CA ILE A 94 -10.96 8.22 -15.34
C ILE A 94 -9.86 8.24 -16.40
N GLU A 95 -10.20 8.55 -17.66
CA GLU A 95 -9.20 8.67 -18.73
C GLU A 95 -8.15 9.74 -18.43
N ASN A 96 -8.59 10.92 -18.00
CA ASN A 96 -7.70 12.03 -17.65
C ASN A 96 -6.85 11.72 -16.42
N PHE A 97 -7.42 11.04 -15.44
CA PHE A 97 -6.69 10.63 -14.24
C PHE A 97 -5.62 9.58 -14.56
N ASN A 98 -5.92 8.62 -15.42
CA ASN A 98 -4.94 7.62 -15.87
C ASN A 98 -3.79 8.30 -16.64
N LEU A 99 -4.10 9.25 -17.51
CA LEU A 99 -3.07 10.02 -18.20
C LEU A 99 -2.20 10.83 -17.23
N PHE A 100 -2.81 11.46 -16.24
CA PHE A 100 -2.09 12.15 -15.16
C PHE A 100 -1.11 11.22 -14.43
N LEU A 101 -1.54 10.01 -14.09
CA LEU A 101 -0.69 9.02 -13.43
C LEU A 101 0.45 8.56 -14.32
N GLU A 102 0.20 8.28 -15.60
CA GLU A 102 1.24 7.89 -16.57
C GLU A 102 2.34 8.94 -16.68
N ILE A 103 1.95 10.20 -16.84
CA ILE A 103 2.89 11.32 -16.92
C ILE A 103 3.70 11.44 -15.63
N GLY A 104 3.06 11.34 -14.46
CA GLY A 104 3.73 11.39 -13.17
C GLY A 104 4.73 10.26 -12.96
N ILE A 105 4.39 9.05 -13.36
CA ILE A 105 5.28 7.89 -13.31
C ILE A 105 6.50 8.11 -14.20
N ARG A 106 6.30 8.60 -15.43
CA ARG A 106 7.39 8.89 -16.35
C ARG A 106 8.37 9.91 -15.77
N PHE A 107 7.87 11.03 -15.25
CA PHE A 107 8.72 12.04 -14.62
C PHE A 107 9.49 11.49 -13.42
N SER A 108 8.85 10.67 -12.60
CA SER A 108 9.50 10.02 -11.46
C SER A 108 10.63 9.07 -11.87
N GLN A 109 10.50 8.41 -13.01
CA GLN A 109 11.55 7.54 -13.56
C GLN A 109 12.72 8.36 -14.10
N GLU A 110 12.42 9.38 -14.90
CA GLU A 110 13.44 10.31 -15.45
C GLU A 110 14.26 10.99 -14.34
N ASP A 111 13.59 11.40 -13.26
CA ASP A 111 14.26 12.03 -12.13
C ASP A 111 15.19 11.06 -11.37
N LYS A 112 14.78 9.79 -11.26
CA LYS A 112 15.62 8.74 -10.67
C LYS A 112 16.84 8.42 -11.52
N GLU A 113 16.69 8.37 -12.84
CA GLU A 113 17.79 8.15 -13.77
C GLU A 113 18.81 9.29 -13.69
N LYS A 114 18.36 10.54 -13.70
CA LYS A 114 19.22 11.72 -13.53
C LYS A 114 19.94 11.76 -12.18
N ALA A 115 19.29 11.32 -11.11
CA ALA A 115 19.89 11.22 -9.79
C ALA A 115 20.95 10.12 -9.74
N GLY A 116 20.70 8.96 -10.38
CA GLY A 116 21.67 7.87 -10.50
C GLY A 116 22.90 8.25 -11.32
N GLU A 117 22.77 9.05 -12.38
CA GLU A 117 23.89 9.56 -13.19
C GLU A 117 24.76 10.56 -12.42
N LYS A 118 24.19 11.32 -11.48
CA LYS A 118 24.96 12.27 -10.65
C LYS A 118 25.79 11.60 -9.57
N ASP A 119 25.39 10.42 -9.13
CA ASP A 119 26.07 9.63 -8.08
C ASP A 119 27.10 8.65 -8.68
N ALA A 120 27.19 8.57 -10.00
CA ALA A 120 28.12 7.70 -10.70
C ALA A 120 29.49 8.38 -10.96
#